data_7aacb5a29ed52df8eeba23175db13967
#
_entry.id   7aacb5a29ed52df8eeba23175db13967
#
_cell.length_a   1.000
_cell.length_b   1.000
_cell.length_c   1.000
_cell.angle_alpha   90.00
_cell.angle_beta   90.00
_cell.angle_gamma   90.00
#
_symmetry.space_group_name_H-M   'P 1'
#
loop_
_entity.id
_entity.type
_entity.pdbx_description
1 polymer ?
#
loop_
_entity_poly.entity_id
_entity_poly.type
_entity_poly.pdbx_seq_one_letter_code
_entity_poly.pdbx_strand_id
1 'polypeptide(L)'
;MKKLTMLLLAAALTLCPLFALAAQETISVYNWGDYIEPEVLDLFEQETGIKVIYETFETNEDMYAKIAMGGSSYDVIIPSDYMIERMIQENLLQKINWENIPNVANIDPRFMNEGYDPQSEYAVPYTWGTMGILYNTEMVDEAPTSWNTLMDPTYTMDMLMLNSPRDTLAIALVM
;
A
#
# COMPACT_ATOMS: atom_id res chain seq x y z
N MET A 1 -51.28 -26.57 -36.61
CA MET A 1 -49.82 -26.53 -36.80
C MET A 1 -49.20 -25.19 -36.38
N LYS A 2 -49.66 -24.03 -36.85
CA LYS A 2 -49.07 -22.72 -36.48
C LYS A 2 -49.10 -22.37 -34.97
N LYS A 3 -50.11 -22.81 -34.22
CA LYS A 3 -50.21 -22.56 -32.74
C LYS A 3 -49.25 -23.42 -31.92
N LEU A 4 -48.95 -24.64 -32.41
CA LEU A 4 -48.01 -25.55 -31.71
C LEU A 4 -46.54 -25.12 -31.89
N THR A 5 -46.21 -24.61 -33.07
CA THR A 5 -44.88 -24.04 -33.34
C THR A 5 -44.62 -22.76 -32.54
N MET A 6 -45.65 -21.95 -32.29
CA MET A 6 -45.52 -20.72 -31.50
C MET A 6 -45.30 -21.01 -29.99
N LEU A 7 -45.93 -22.11 -29.49
CA LEU A 7 -45.75 -22.53 -28.08
C LEU A 7 -44.36 -23.13 -27.85
N LEU A 8 -43.80 -23.86 -28.83
CA LEU A 8 -42.45 -24.40 -28.75
C LEU A 8 -41.36 -23.31 -28.83
N LEU A 9 -41.60 -22.23 -29.60
CA LEU A 9 -40.67 -21.08 -29.68
C LEU A 9 -40.70 -20.28 -28.34
N ALA A 10 -41.84 -20.12 -27.69
CA ALA A 10 -41.97 -19.46 -26.41
C ALA A 10 -41.29 -20.25 -25.28
N ALA A 11 -41.36 -21.58 -25.31
CA ALA A 11 -40.73 -22.45 -24.30
C ALA A 11 -39.18 -22.49 -24.47
N ALA A 12 -38.66 -22.32 -25.69
CA ALA A 12 -37.22 -22.26 -25.94
C ALA A 12 -36.56 -20.96 -25.42
N LEU A 13 -37.30 -19.85 -25.38
CA LEU A 13 -36.84 -18.57 -24.87
C LEU A 13 -36.79 -18.51 -23.32
N THR A 14 -37.52 -19.37 -22.60
CA THR A 14 -37.53 -19.42 -21.16
C THR A 14 -36.45 -20.34 -20.57
N LEU A 15 -35.74 -21.12 -21.38
CA LEU A 15 -34.64 -22.00 -20.97
C LEU A 15 -33.24 -21.42 -21.25
N CYS A 16 -33.13 -20.15 -21.62
CA CYS A 16 -31.83 -19.51 -21.65
C CYS A 16 -31.40 -19.29 -20.20
N PRO A 17 -30.43 -20.06 -19.64
CA PRO A 17 -29.91 -19.72 -18.34
C PRO A 17 -29.33 -18.31 -18.48
N LEU A 18 -29.90 -17.34 -17.77
CA LEU A 18 -29.21 -16.09 -17.50
C LEU A 18 -27.94 -16.49 -16.70
N PHE A 19 -26.85 -16.75 -17.41
CA PHE A 19 -25.55 -16.62 -16.80
C PHE A 19 -25.43 -15.12 -16.51
N ALA A 20 -25.88 -14.71 -15.32
CA ALA A 20 -25.42 -13.48 -14.75
C ALA A 20 -23.90 -13.63 -14.69
N LEU A 21 -23.15 -12.98 -15.59
CA LEU A 21 -21.75 -12.78 -15.41
C LEU A 21 -21.67 -12.00 -14.09
N ALA A 22 -21.37 -12.69 -13.00
CA ALA A 22 -21.03 -12.04 -11.76
C ALA A 22 -19.85 -11.13 -12.11
N ALA A 23 -20.00 -9.83 -11.91
CA ALA A 23 -18.89 -8.91 -12.08
C ALA A 23 -17.77 -9.43 -11.17
N GLN A 24 -16.56 -9.56 -11.70
CA GLN A 24 -15.42 -9.98 -10.91
C GLN A 24 -15.23 -8.97 -9.78
N GLU A 25 -15.17 -9.46 -8.55
CA GLU A 25 -14.86 -8.60 -7.39
C GLU A 25 -13.48 -8.00 -7.56
N THR A 26 -13.32 -6.76 -7.14
CA THR A 26 -12.06 -6.01 -7.25
C THR A 26 -11.68 -5.40 -5.92
N ILE A 27 -10.37 -5.30 -5.65
CA ILE A 27 -9.80 -4.55 -4.54
C ILE A 27 -8.78 -3.55 -5.09
N SER A 28 -8.87 -2.30 -4.65
CA SER A 28 -7.99 -1.21 -5.07
C SER A 28 -6.91 -0.98 -4.01
N VAL A 29 -5.65 -1.21 -4.41
CA VAL A 29 -4.47 -1.10 -3.53
C VAL A 29 -3.58 0.04 -3.98
N TYR A 30 -3.18 0.92 -3.07
CA TYR A 30 -2.29 2.05 -3.33
C TYR A 30 -1.04 1.94 -2.46
N ASN A 31 0.10 1.66 -3.09
CA ASN A 31 1.35 1.31 -2.42
C ASN A 31 2.56 2.05 -3.01
N TRP A 32 3.70 1.86 -2.41
CA TRP A 32 4.99 2.30 -2.95
C TRP A 32 5.39 1.46 -4.17
N GLY A 33 6.20 2.04 -5.06
CA GLY A 33 6.55 1.41 -6.34
C GLY A 33 7.13 0.01 -6.24
N ASP A 34 8.08 -0.19 -5.33
CA ASP A 34 8.90 -1.42 -5.24
C ASP A 34 8.62 -2.24 -3.96
N TYR A 35 7.41 -2.14 -3.37
CA TYR A 35 7.11 -2.78 -2.09
C TYR A 35 6.40 -4.12 -2.19
N ILE A 36 6.12 -4.62 -3.39
CA ILE A 36 5.50 -5.92 -3.60
C ILE A 36 5.99 -6.54 -4.92
N GLU A 37 6.25 -7.85 -4.90
CA GLU A 37 6.51 -8.59 -6.12
C GLU A 37 5.19 -8.77 -6.90
N PRO A 38 5.15 -8.49 -8.22
CA PRO A 38 3.93 -8.61 -9.02
C PRO A 38 3.27 -9.99 -8.95
N GLU A 39 4.05 -11.05 -8.84
CA GLU A 39 3.56 -12.43 -8.75
C GLU A 39 2.70 -12.66 -7.50
N VAL A 40 2.88 -11.86 -6.44
CA VAL A 40 2.05 -11.93 -5.22
C VAL A 40 0.62 -11.46 -5.51
N LEU A 41 0.46 -10.47 -6.39
CA LEU A 41 -0.86 -10.01 -6.82
C LEU A 41 -1.58 -11.08 -7.62
N ASP A 42 -0.87 -11.73 -8.54
CA ASP A 42 -1.40 -12.84 -9.35
C ASP A 42 -1.80 -14.03 -8.46
N LEU A 43 -1.00 -14.35 -7.44
CA LEU A 43 -1.29 -15.40 -6.48
C LEU A 43 -2.56 -15.08 -5.68
N PHE A 44 -2.70 -13.85 -5.20
CA PHE A 44 -3.90 -13.39 -4.50
C PHE A 44 -5.15 -13.54 -5.38
N GLU A 45 -5.08 -13.11 -6.63
CA GLU A 45 -6.20 -13.26 -7.58
C GLU A 45 -6.56 -14.74 -7.83
N GLN A 46 -5.55 -15.61 -7.94
CA GLN A 46 -5.76 -17.05 -8.13
C GLN A 46 -6.40 -17.71 -6.90
N GLU A 47 -6.01 -17.33 -5.71
CA GLU A 47 -6.51 -17.92 -4.45
C GLU A 47 -7.91 -17.41 -4.07
N THR A 48 -8.21 -16.13 -4.36
CA THR A 48 -9.43 -15.47 -3.90
C THR A 48 -10.48 -15.27 -4.98
N GLY A 49 -10.06 -15.22 -6.24
CA GLY A 49 -10.92 -14.79 -7.35
C GLY A 49 -11.13 -13.27 -7.41
N ILE A 50 -10.54 -12.49 -6.50
CA ILE A 50 -10.67 -11.04 -6.41
C ILE A 50 -9.55 -10.39 -7.21
N LYS A 51 -9.90 -9.55 -8.18
CA LYS A 51 -8.92 -8.84 -9.00
C LYS A 51 -8.31 -7.68 -8.22
N VAL A 52 -6.98 -7.55 -8.26
CA VAL A 52 -6.25 -6.42 -7.67
C VAL A 52 -6.08 -5.30 -8.69
N ILE A 53 -6.57 -4.11 -8.36
CA ILE A 53 -6.27 -2.86 -9.07
C ILE A 53 -5.15 -2.19 -8.28
N TYR A 54 -3.92 -2.29 -8.79
CA TYR A 54 -2.73 -1.83 -8.08
C TYR A 54 -2.24 -0.52 -8.66
N GLU A 55 -2.11 0.49 -7.82
CA GLU A 55 -1.53 1.79 -8.15
C GLU A 55 -0.36 2.12 -7.23
N THR A 56 0.57 2.95 -7.68
CA THR A 56 1.74 3.33 -6.91
C THR A 56 1.84 4.83 -6.69
N PHE A 57 2.53 5.22 -5.61
CA PHE A 57 2.88 6.60 -5.30
C PHE A 57 4.37 6.71 -4.93
N GLU A 58 4.91 7.93 -5.06
CA GLU A 58 6.31 8.24 -4.80
C GLU A 58 6.52 8.90 -3.43
N THR A 59 5.51 9.64 -2.92
CA THR A 59 5.58 10.33 -1.63
C THR A 59 4.28 10.15 -0.85
N ASN A 60 4.38 10.13 0.50
CA ASN A 60 3.20 10.13 1.37
C ASN A 60 2.30 11.35 1.12
N GLU A 61 2.90 12.48 0.79
CA GLU A 61 2.21 13.75 0.58
C GLU A 61 1.33 13.69 -0.68
N ASP A 62 1.82 13.11 -1.77
CA ASP A 62 1.05 12.94 -3.01
C ASP A 62 -0.10 11.94 -2.80
N MET A 63 0.19 10.81 -2.14
CA MET A 63 -0.83 9.83 -1.77
C MET A 63 -1.93 10.47 -0.92
N TYR A 64 -1.53 11.17 0.14
CA TYR A 64 -2.46 11.87 1.03
C TYR A 64 -3.30 12.92 0.28
N ALA A 65 -2.67 13.76 -0.54
CA ALA A 65 -3.39 14.80 -1.29
C ALA A 65 -4.46 14.19 -2.21
N LYS A 66 -4.14 13.08 -2.88
CA LYS A 66 -5.08 12.36 -3.75
C LYS A 66 -6.29 11.82 -2.99
N ILE A 67 -6.07 11.25 -1.79
CA ILE A 67 -7.15 10.72 -0.95
C ILE A 67 -7.98 11.84 -0.33
N ALA A 68 -7.33 12.87 0.22
CA ALA A 68 -8.00 13.98 0.89
C ALA A 68 -8.88 14.82 -0.06
N MET A 69 -8.54 14.88 -1.34
CA MET A 69 -9.39 15.54 -2.36
C MET A 69 -10.68 14.77 -2.66
N GLY A 70 -10.84 13.54 -2.23
CA GLY A 70 -12.10 12.78 -2.31
C GLY A 70 -12.49 12.33 -3.72
N GLY A 71 -11.56 12.26 -4.66
CA GLY A 71 -11.81 11.81 -6.04
C GLY A 71 -11.52 10.35 -6.31
N SER A 72 -10.91 9.64 -5.37
CA SER A 72 -10.49 8.25 -5.49
C SER A 72 -10.94 7.43 -4.28
N SER A 73 -11.26 6.17 -4.52
CA SER A 73 -11.60 5.20 -3.48
C SER A 73 -10.59 4.07 -3.54
N TYR A 74 -9.80 3.91 -2.48
CA TYR A 74 -8.91 2.79 -2.29
C TYR A 74 -9.39 1.96 -1.11
N ASP A 75 -9.29 0.63 -1.24
CA ASP A 75 -9.64 -0.30 -0.17
C ASP A 75 -8.46 -0.48 0.78
N VAL A 76 -7.24 -0.46 0.23
CA VAL A 76 -5.99 -0.61 1.00
C VAL A 76 -4.97 0.44 0.56
N ILE A 77 -4.34 1.10 1.53
CA ILE A 77 -3.24 2.04 1.31
C ILE A 77 -2.07 1.68 2.24
N ILE A 78 -0.85 1.90 1.79
CA ILE A 78 0.37 1.56 2.56
C ILE A 78 1.22 2.82 2.83
N PRO A 79 0.80 3.73 3.67
CA PRO A 79 1.58 4.92 4.05
C PRO A 79 2.60 4.64 5.15
N SER A 80 3.49 5.60 5.38
CA SER A 80 4.35 5.61 6.57
C SER A 80 3.56 5.96 7.83
N ASP A 81 4.09 5.59 8.98
CA ASP A 81 3.53 5.76 10.32
C ASP A 81 3.00 7.17 10.61
N TYR A 82 3.79 8.21 10.36
CA TYR A 82 3.39 9.60 10.59
C TYR A 82 2.17 10.03 9.73
N MET A 83 2.04 9.44 8.56
CA MET A 83 0.90 9.73 7.68
C MET A 83 -0.35 8.95 8.13
N ILE A 84 -0.18 7.73 8.65
CA ILE A 84 -1.27 6.98 9.30
C ILE A 84 -1.83 7.80 10.47
N GLU A 85 -0.96 8.31 11.37
CA GLU A 85 -1.37 9.14 12.50
C GLU A 85 -2.22 10.34 12.04
N ARG A 86 -1.74 11.06 11.04
CA ARG A 86 -2.44 12.19 10.46
C ARG A 86 -3.81 11.80 9.90
N MET A 87 -3.86 10.71 9.12
CA MET A 87 -5.10 10.26 8.48
C MET A 87 -6.13 9.74 9.50
N ILE A 88 -5.68 9.17 10.62
CA ILE A 88 -6.55 8.83 11.76
C ILE A 88 -7.18 10.09 12.35
N GLN A 89 -6.36 11.12 12.63
CA GLN A 89 -6.82 12.40 13.20
C GLN A 89 -7.84 13.11 12.30
N GLU A 90 -7.70 12.94 10.99
CA GLU A 90 -8.59 13.54 9.98
C GLU A 90 -9.77 12.62 9.61
N ASN A 91 -9.94 11.46 10.25
CA ASN A 91 -10.99 10.47 10.01
C ASN A 91 -11.04 9.98 8.54
N LEU A 92 -9.89 9.81 7.92
CA LEU A 92 -9.76 9.31 6.54
C LEU A 92 -9.62 7.78 6.48
N LEU A 93 -9.43 7.10 7.61
CA LEU A 93 -9.26 5.66 7.70
C LEU A 93 -10.45 4.99 8.38
N GLN A 94 -10.71 3.74 8.01
CA GLN A 94 -11.69 2.88 8.66
C GLN A 94 -11.00 1.97 9.67
N LYS A 95 -11.72 1.63 10.75
CA LYS A 95 -11.23 0.65 11.72
C LYS A 95 -11.19 -0.75 11.11
N ILE A 96 -10.14 -1.48 11.46
CA ILE A 96 -9.92 -2.86 11.05
C ILE A 96 -10.83 -3.79 11.86
N ASN A 97 -11.50 -4.71 11.17
CA ASN A 97 -12.12 -5.86 11.82
C ASN A 97 -11.11 -7.01 11.90
N TRP A 98 -10.44 -7.14 13.04
CA TRP A 98 -9.42 -8.15 13.28
C TRP A 98 -9.93 -9.61 13.20
N GLU A 99 -11.22 -9.84 13.35
CA GLU A 99 -11.82 -11.17 13.19
C GLU A 99 -11.65 -11.69 11.75
N ASN A 100 -11.53 -10.78 10.79
CA ASN A 100 -11.31 -11.11 9.38
C ASN A 100 -9.83 -11.31 9.03
N ILE A 101 -8.91 -11.08 9.96
CA ILE A 101 -7.45 -11.13 9.73
C ILE A 101 -6.78 -12.13 10.68
N PRO A 102 -7.07 -13.43 10.57
CA PRO A 102 -6.50 -14.45 11.48
C PRO A 102 -4.97 -14.53 11.37
N ASN A 103 -4.39 -14.14 10.24
CA ASN A 103 -2.95 -14.13 10.01
C ASN A 103 -2.20 -13.05 10.81
N VAL A 104 -2.91 -12.17 11.52
CA VAL A 104 -2.26 -11.24 12.48
C VAL A 104 -1.38 -11.96 13.49
N ALA A 105 -1.68 -13.22 13.80
CA ALA A 105 -0.85 -14.06 14.67
C ALA A 105 0.59 -14.27 14.15
N ASN A 106 0.86 -13.99 12.87
CA ASN A 106 2.20 -14.07 12.26
C ASN A 106 2.99 -12.77 12.41
N ILE A 107 2.37 -11.69 12.87
CA ILE A 107 3.03 -10.40 13.08
C ILE A 107 3.72 -10.42 14.45
N ASP A 108 4.97 -9.99 14.49
CA ASP A 108 5.69 -9.83 15.75
C ASP A 108 4.98 -8.77 16.62
N PRO A 109 4.59 -9.12 17.87
CA PRO A 109 3.87 -8.18 18.74
C PRO A 109 4.60 -6.87 19.02
N ARG A 110 5.92 -6.81 18.80
CA ARG A 110 6.71 -5.57 18.96
C ARG A 110 6.32 -4.48 17.98
N PHE A 111 5.68 -4.81 16.86
CA PHE A 111 5.22 -3.86 15.86
C PHE A 111 3.73 -3.49 16.00
N MET A 112 3.07 -4.04 17.01
CA MET A 112 1.68 -3.70 17.31
C MET A 112 1.60 -2.61 18.39
N ASN A 113 0.51 -1.85 18.37
CA ASN A 113 0.22 -0.80 19.35
C ASN A 113 1.28 0.33 19.40
N GLU A 114 1.83 0.65 18.24
CA GLU A 114 2.80 1.72 18.06
C GLU A 114 2.17 3.12 18.30
N GLY A 115 3.02 4.12 18.59
CA GLY A 115 2.56 5.45 18.96
C GLY A 115 1.60 6.13 17.98
N TYR A 116 1.68 5.78 16.70
CA TYR A 116 0.80 6.33 15.65
C TYR A 116 -0.60 5.67 15.62
N ASP A 117 -0.75 4.46 16.16
CA ASP A 117 -2.01 3.73 16.32
C ASP A 117 -1.99 2.86 17.59
N PRO A 118 -2.13 3.47 18.78
CA PRO A 118 -1.84 2.83 20.07
C PRO A 118 -2.71 1.62 20.41
N GLN A 119 -3.81 1.42 19.73
CA GLN A 119 -4.69 0.25 19.89
C GLN A 119 -4.67 -0.67 18.67
N SER A 120 -3.84 -0.38 17.66
CA SER A 120 -3.84 -1.08 16.37
C SER A 120 -5.25 -1.20 15.79
N GLU A 121 -6.01 -0.11 15.81
CA GLU A 121 -7.39 -0.09 15.31
C GLU A 121 -7.48 0.17 13.81
N TYR A 122 -6.44 0.77 13.19
CA TYR A 122 -6.51 1.30 11.83
C TYR A 122 -5.44 0.74 10.89
N ALA A 123 -4.34 0.22 11.44
CA ALA A 123 -3.21 -0.20 10.63
C ALA A 123 -2.72 -1.61 10.96
N VAL A 124 -2.27 -2.32 9.92
CA VAL A 124 -1.53 -3.57 10.01
C VAL A 124 -0.08 -3.29 9.65
N PRO A 125 0.91 -3.63 10.49
CA PRO A 125 2.31 -3.48 10.15
C PRO A 125 2.67 -4.27 8.87
N TYR A 126 3.23 -3.58 7.88
CA TYR A 126 3.61 -4.17 6.60
C TYR A 126 5.12 -4.40 6.50
N THR A 127 5.90 -3.35 6.72
CA THR A 127 7.36 -3.42 6.71
C THR A 127 7.93 -2.37 7.65
N TRP A 128 9.18 -2.54 8.04
CA TRP A 128 9.93 -1.58 8.82
C TRP A 128 11.37 -1.54 8.32
N GLY A 129 12.07 -0.45 8.62
CA GLY A 129 13.47 -0.29 8.23
C GLY A 129 14.18 0.73 9.09
N THR A 130 15.48 0.86 8.86
CA THR A 130 16.32 1.87 9.48
C THR A 130 16.93 2.78 8.42
N MET A 131 17.13 4.03 8.78
CA MET A 131 17.87 4.98 7.95
C MET A 131 19.36 4.77 8.14
N GLY A 132 20.11 4.82 7.05
CA GLY A 132 21.56 4.69 7.07
C GLY A 132 22.23 5.39 5.90
N ILE A 133 23.54 5.54 5.97
CA ILE A 133 24.35 6.05 4.85
C ILE A 133 24.78 4.85 4.01
N LEU A 134 24.33 4.81 2.76
CA LEU A 134 24.88 3.91 1.74
C LEU A 134 25.99 4.66 1.01
N TYR A 135 27.16 4.05 0.89
CA TYR A 135 28.30 4.66 0.23
C TYR A 135 29.00 3.69 -0.74
N ASN A 136 29.60 4.25 -1.79
CA ASN A 136 30.40 3.49 -2.74
C ASN A 136 31.83 3.35 -2.20
N THR A 137 32.28 2.13 -1.92
CA THR A 137 33.60 1.84 -1.37
C THR A 137 34.77 2.11 -2.35
N GLU A 138 34.47 2.35 -3.63
CA GLU A 138 35.48 2.78 -4.62
C GLU A 138 35.64 4.30 -4.68
N MET A 139 34.73 5.05 -4.07
CA MET A 139 34.72 6.52 -4.07
C MET A 139 34.96 7.13 -2.69
N VAL A 140 34.71 6.35 -1.64
CA VAL A 140 34.85 6.79 -0.25
C VAL A 140 35.81 5.85 0.47
N ASP A 141 37.02 6.36 0.76
CA ASP A 141 38.12 5.57 1.34
C ASP A 141 37.82 5.10 2.78
N GLU A 142 37.12 5.91 3.57
CA GLU A 142 36.81 5.62 4.96
C GLU A 142 35.28 5.53 5.15
N ALA A 143 34.82 4.44 5.77
CA ALA A 143 33.41 4.23 6.04
C ALA A 143 32.82 5.39 6.86
N PRO A 144 31.69 6.00 6.43
CA PRO A 144 31.00 7.01 7.20
C PRO A 144 30.57 6.46 8.58
N THR A 145 30.91 7.14 9.65
CA THR A 145 30.57 6.76 11.02
C THR A 145 29.58 7.70 11.67
N SER A 146 29.22 8.77 11.00
CA SER A 146 28.30 9.80 11.50
C SER A 146 27.54 10.43 10.35
N TRP A 147 26.32 10.89 10.61
CA TRP A 147 25.53 11.71 9.69
C TRP A 147 26.25 13.02 9.29
N ASN A 148 27.19 13.52 10.12
CA ASN A 148 28.00 14.70 9.79
C ASN A 148 28.80 14.55 8.48
N THR A 149 29.01 13.33 8.00
CA THR A 149 29.62 13.08 6.69
C THR A 149 28.85 13.76 5.55
N LEU A 150 27.55 13.95 5.71
CA LEU A 150 26.70 14.65 4.75
C LEU A 150 26.98 16.16 4.67
N MET A 151 27.74 16.70 5.63
CA MET A 151 28.17 18.12 5.63
C MET A 151 29.62 18.28 5.17
N ASP A 152 30.32 17.20 4.83
CA ASP A 152 31.68 17.24 4.38
C ASP A 152 31.73 17.78 2.94
N PRO A 153 32.42 18.93 2.71
CA PRO A 153 32.52 19.53 1.39
C PRO A 153 33.27 18.67 0.37
N THR A 154 34.02 17.66 0.82
CA THR A 154 34.71 16.70 -0.06
C THR A 154 33.72 15.95 -0.96
N TYR A 155 32.51 15.68 -0.46
CA TYR A 155 31.49 14.93 -1.16
C TYR A 155 30.43 15.82 -1.82
N THR A 156 30.68 17.12 -1.92
CA THR A 156 29.75 18.05 -2.57
C THR A 156 29.51 17.62 -4.01
N MET A 157 28.24 17.49 -4.41
CA MET A 157 27.76 16.98 -5.71
C MET A 157 27.83 15.46 -5.91
N ASP A 158 28.37 14.69 -4.96
CA ASP A 158 28.45 13.24 -5.02
C ASP A 158 27.49 12.56 -4.01
N MET A 159 26.61 13.35 -3.39
CA MET A 159 25.62 12.89 -2.42
C MET A 159 24.23 12.88 -3.03
N LEU A 160 23.48 11.84 -2.69
CA LEU A 160 22.06 11.72 -2.95
C LEU A 160 21.28 11.67 -1.63
N MET A 161 20.14 12.30 -1.60
CA MET A 161 19.20 12.26 -0.47
C MET A 161 17.86 11.71 -0.93
N LEU A 162 17.18 11.02 -0.03
CA LEU A 162 15.83 10.52 -0.30
C LEU A 162 14.88 11.68 -0.62
N ASN A 163 14.02 11.47 -1.61
CA ASN A 163 12.93 12.40 -1.93
C ASN A 163 11.78 12.26 -0.92
N SER A 164 12.12 12.42 0.35
CA SER A 164 11.19 12.40 1.48
C SER A 164 11.55 13.57 2.40
N PRO A 165 10.73 14.61 2.47
CA PRO A 165 10.98 15.77 3.34
C PRO A 165 11.13 15.38 4.80
N ARG A 166 10.32 14.46 5.29
CA ARG A 166 10.37 14.01 6.69
C ARG A 166 11.65 13.28 7.03
N ASP A 167 12.05 12.31 6.22
CA ASP A 167 13.26 11.53 6.44
C ASP A 167 14.50 12.41 6.35
N THR A 168 14.55 13.28 5.36
CA THR A 168 15.67 14.23 5.17
C THR A 168 15.79 15.20 6.37
N LEU A 169 14.67 15.75 6.85
CA LEU A 169 14.68 16.64 8.02
C LEU A 169 14.98 15.88 9.31
N ALA A 170 14.51 14.64 9.45
CA ALA A 170 14.83 13.80 10.61
C ALA A 170 16.33 13.54 10.73
N ILE A 171 17.02 13.27 9.61
CA ILE A 171 18.48 13.13 9.58
C ILE A 171 19.14 14.42 10.07
N ALA A 172 18.70 15.59 9.59
CA ALA A 172 19.26 16.88 10.02
C ALA A 172 19.04 17.17 11.52
N LEU A 173 17.98 16.61 12.12
CA LEU A 173 17.70 16.78 13.57
C LEU A 173 18.56 15.87 14.47
N VAL A 174 19.14 14.80 13.94
CA VAL A 174 20.00 13.87 14.70
C VAL A 174 21.50 14.09 14.43
N MET A 175 21.86 15.03 13.56
CA MET A 175 23.23 15.51 13.33
C MET A 175 23.70 16.42 14.45
#